data_65c99df2adf10c0b28f71b93f4d885af
#
_entry.id   65c99df2adf10c0b28f71b93f4d885af
#
_cell.length_a   1.000
_cell.length_b   1.000
_cell.length_c   1.000
_cell.angle_alpha   90.00
_cell.angle_beta   90.00
_cell.angle_gamma   90.00
#
_symmetry.space_group_name_H-M   'P 1'
#
loop_
_entity.id
_entity.type
_entity.pdbx_description
1 polymer ?
#
loop_
_entity_poly.entity_id
_entity_poly.type
_entity_poly.pdbx_seq_one_letter_code
_entity_poly.pdbx_strand_id
1 'polypeptide(L)'
;MTWSAKQYTTFEEERTRPVRDLLSALPAIEAQSVVDLGCGPGNSTEVLAARFPNSAVLGLDSSPDMIAAARRRLPQAQFALIGVEDWKDPGPFDVILANALLQWVPDHATLLPALVAKLEAGGALAIQMPDNLDGPAHQLMRKTAASGPWADTLAEAAASRTPIGSADEYYTLLRPLCAKVDVWRTTYYHALAGGAGAIVEWFKGSGLRPYLEPLDGASRMAYLERYTAAVADAYPAHPDGTVLLPFPRLFMAAIR
;
A
#
# COMPACT_ATOMS: atom_id res chain seq x y z
N MET A 1 -2.01 2.49 -15.34
CA MET A 1 -2.71 1.35 -14.67
C MET A 1 -4.04 1.86 -14.10
N THR A 2 -5.16 1.25 -14.47
CA THR A 2 -6.48 1.60 -13.88
C THR A 2 -6.77 0.73 -12.67
N TRP A 3 -6.88 1.31 -11.49
CA TRP A 3 -7.23 0.62 -10.25
C TRP A 3 -8.76 0.48 -10.14
N SER A 4 -9.23 -0.73 -9.76
CA SER A 4 -10.67 -0.98 -9.54
C SER A 4 -11.00 -0.85 -8.05
N ALA A 5 -11.83 0.13 -7.68
CA ALA A 5 -12.30 0.32 -6.31
C ALA A 5 -13.04 -0.91 -5.77
N LYS A 6 -13.86 -1.60 -6.62
CA LYS A 6 -14.59 -2.81 -6.24
C LYS A 6 -13.68 -3.96 -5.82
N GLN A 7 -12.60 -4.21 -6.58
CA GLN A 7 -11.63 -5.25 -6.23
C GLN A 7 -10.86 -4.90 -4.95
N TYR A 8 -10.57 -3.61 -4.75
CA TYR A 8 -9.82 -3.14 -3.59
C TYR A 8 -10.60 -3.30 -2.28
N THR A 9 -11.92 -3.12 -2.30
CA THR A 9 -12.78 -3.20 -1.11
C THR A 9 -13.10 -4.63 -0.65
N THR A 10 -12.76 -5.67 -1.43
CA THR A 10 -12.99 -7.08 -1.06
C THR A 10 -12.30 -7.47 0.26
N PHE A 11 -11.19 -6.83 0.60
CA PHE A 11 -10.41 -7.07 1.82
C PHE A 11 -10.18 -5.74 2.56
N GLU A 12 -11.23 -4.97 2.72
CA GLU A 12 -11.12 -3.61 3.25
C GLU A 12 -10.67 -3.58 4.72
N GLU A 13 -11.20 -4.47 5.55
CA GLU A 13 -10.88 -4.52 6.98
C GLU A 13 -9.37 -4.81 7.18
N GLU A 14 -8.84 -5.81 6.48
CA GLU A 14 -7.43 -6.19 6.56
C GLU A 14 -6.50 -5.09 6.02
N ARG A 15 -6.97 -4.30 5.06
CA ARG A 15 -6.22 -3.16 4.49
C ARG A 15 -6.30 -1.91 5.35
N THR A 16 -7.37 -1.75 6.12
CA THR A 16 -7.62 -0.58 6.97
C THR A 16 -6.96 -0.72 8.35
N ARG A 17 -6.84 -1.95 8.90
CA ARG A 17 -6.19 -2.18 10.18
C ARG A 17 -4.78 -1.56 10.29
N PRO A 18 -3.86 -1.71 9.30
CA PRO A 18 -2.54 -1.07 9.35
C PRO A 18 -2.59 0.46 9.45
N VAL A 19 -3.59 1.10 8.86
CA VAL A 19 -3.78 2.56 8.96
C VAL A 19 -4.12 2.95 10.40
N ARG A 20 -5.04 2.22 11.04
CA ARG A 20 -5.41 2.45 12.46
C ARG A 20 -4.19 2.28 13.37
N ASP A 21 -3.42 1.21 13.16
CA ASP A 21 -2.22 0.92 13.95
C ASP A 21 -1.16 2.02 13.76
N LEU A 22 -0.94 2.49 12.53
CA LEU A 22 -0.04 3.59 12.21
C LEU A 22 -0.46 4.90 12.88
N LEU A 23 -1.71 5.31 12.72
CA LEU A 23 -2.20 6.58 13.27
C LEU A 23 -2.29 6.55 14.81
N SER A 24 -2.48 5.37 15.42
CA SER A 24 -2.44 5.22 16.89
C SER A 24 -1.04 5.38 17.48
N ALA A 25 0.02 5.18 16.68
CA ALA A 25 1.41 5.39 17.10
C ALA A 25 1.83 6.87 17.07
N LEU A 26 1.04 7.75 16.44
CA LEU A 26 1.30 9.19 16.46
C LEU A 26 1.00 9.79 17.85
N PRO A 27 1.77 10.78 18.29
CA PRO A 27 1.47 11.53 19.51
C PRO A 27 0.13 12.27 19.39
N ALA A 28 -0.30 12.89 20.48
CA ALA A 28 -1.41 13.82 20.44
C ALA A 28 -1.00 15.06 19.62
N ILE A 29 -1.69 15.31 18.51
CA ILE A 29 -1.51 16.46 17.62
C ILE A 29 -2.87 17.13 17.47
N GLU A 30 -2.93 18.44 17.70
CA GLU A 30 -4.11 19.26 17.43
C GLU A 30 -4.06 19.70 15.96
N ALA A 31 -4.40 18.77 15.05
CA ALA A 31 -4.29 19.00 13.63
C ALA A 31 -5.43 19.87 13.09
N GLN A 32 -5.08 20.85 12.26
CA GLN A 32 -5.99 21.69 11.48
C GLN A 32 -6.01 21.28 9.99
N SER A 33 -4.91 20.68 9.50
CA SER A 33 -4.71 20.32 8.10
C SER A 33 -4.04 18.98 7.98
N VAL A 34 -4.73 18.01 7.36
CA VAL A 34 -4.21 16.67 7.16
C VAL A 34 -4.36 16.21 5.71
N VAL A 35 -3.38 15.46 5.20
CA VAL A 35 -3.42 14.95 3.83
C VAL A 35 -3.15 13.45 3.79
N ASP A 36 -3.91 12.74 2.95
CA ASP A 36 -3.78 11.31 2.65
C ASP A 36 -3.29 11.14 1.22
N LEU A 37 -2.02 10.76 1.08
CA LEU A 37 -1.38 10.52 -0.22
C LEU A 37 -1.69 9.11 -0.70
N GLY A 38 -2.19 8.98 -1.94
CA GLY A 38 -2.68 7.71 -2.48
C GLY A 38 -3.90 7.21 -1.72
N CYS A 39 -4.88 8.07 -1.53
CA CYS A 39 -6.05 7.83 -0.68
C CYS A 39 -6.93 6.65 -1.14
N GLY A 40 -6.75 6.18 -2.38
CA GLY A 40 -7.56 5.12 -2.95
C GLY A 40 -9.07 5.44 -2.89
N PRO A 41 -9.93 4.47 -2.53
CA PRO A 41 -11.37 4.70 -2.45
C PRO A 41 -11.80 5.41 -1.15
N GLY A 42 -10.84 5.98 -0.39
CA GLY A 42 -11.08 6.80 0.80
C GLY A 42 -11.11 6.07 2.13
N ASN A 43 -10.79 4.78 2.20
CA ASN A 43 -10.79 4.04 3.46
C ASN A 43 -9.70 4.51 4.45
N SER A 44 -8.49 4.82 3.98
CA SER A 44 -7.45 5.44 4.81
C SER A 44 -7.81 6.88 5.22
N THR A 45 -8.39 7.63 4.29
CA THR A 45 -8.87 9.00 4.56
C THR A 45 -9.95 9.04 5.63
N GLU A 46 -10.86 8.05 5.65
CA GLU A 46 -11.89 7.92 6.68
C GLU A 46 -11.30 7.72 8.07
N VAL A 47 -10.26 6.86 8.19
CA VAL A 47 -9.54 6.66 9.46
C VAL A 47 -8.79 7.92 9.87
N LEU A 48 -8.17 8.62 8.91
CA LEU A 48 -7.47 9.88 9.15
C LEU A 48 -8.44 10.96 9.65
N ALA A 49 -9.60 11.13 8.99
CA ALA A 49 -10.64 12.06 9.39
C ALA A 49 -11.22 11.75 10.78
N ALA A 50 -11.42 10.47 11.10
CA ALA A 50 -11.89 10.05 12.41
C ALA A 50 -10.85 10.32 13.53
N ARG A 51 -9.55 10.23 13.22
CA ARG A 51 -8.46 10.51 14.17
C ARG A 51 -8.30 12.02 14.42
N PHE A 52 -8.61 12.85 13.40
CA PHE A 52 -8.47 14.32 13.44
C PHE A 52 -9.78 14.99 13.02
N PRO A 53 -10.83 14.93 13.85
CA PRO A 53 -12.19 15.30 13.45
C PRO A 53 -12.38 16.82 13.20
N ASN A 54 -11.46 17.65 13.68
CA ASN A 54 -11.53 19.11 13.53
C ASN A 54 -10.64 19.65 12.41
N SER A 55 -9.98 18.76 11.64
CA SER A 55 -9.06 19.18 10.59
C SER A 55 -9.71 19.26 9.21
N ALA A 56 -9.16 20.11 8.36
CA ALA A 56 -9.38 20.03 6.92
C ALA A 56 -8.68 18.80 6.38
N VAL A 57 -9.43 17.93 5.68
CA VAL A 57 -8.93 16.64 5.17
C VAL A 57 -8.83 16.71 3.65
N LEU A 58 -7.62 16.44 3.12
CA LEU A 58 -7.34 16.37 1.69
C LEU A 58 -6.89 14.93 1.33
N GLY A 59 -7.54 14.28 0.37
CA GLY A 59 -7.11 13.02 -0.20
C GLY A 59 -6.59 13.21 -1.64
N LEU A 60 -5.47 12.59 -1.97
CA LEU A 60 -4.86 12.60 -3.30
C LEU A 60 -4.76 11.20 -3.87
N ASP A 61 -5.13 11.01 -5.12
CA ASP A 61 -4.91 9.76 -5.86
C ASP A 61 -4.80 10.07 -7.37
N SER A 62 -4.01 9.28 -8.09
CA SER A 62 -3.85 9.41 -9.54
C SER A 62 -4.94 8.70 -10.35
N SER A 63 -5.81 7.92 -9.70
CA SER A 63 -6.88 7.15 -10.35
C SER A 63 -8.23 7.87 -10.28
N PRO A 64 -8.87 8.18 -11.43
CA PRO A 64 -10.20 8.79 -11.45
C PRO A 64 -11.26 7.95 -10.73
N ASP A 65 -11.20 6.60 -10.88
CA ASP A 65 -12.15 5.67 -10.25
C ASP A 65 -12.04 5.69 -8.72
N MET A 66 -10.80 5.78 -8.20
CA MET A 66 -10.52 5.89 -6.77
C MET A 66 -11.06 7.20 -6.22
N ILE A 67 -10.75 8.33 -6.85
CA ILE A 67 -11.24 9.66 -6.44
C ILE A 67 -12.78 9.71 -6.48
N ALA A 68 -13.41 9.14 -7.50
CA ALA A 68 -14.87 9.08 -7.56
C ALA A 68 -15.47 8.25 -6.42
N ALA A 69 -14.83 7.14 -6.03
CA ALA A 69 -15.25 6.33 -4.90
C ALA A 69 -15.03 7.05 -3.56
N ALA A 70 -13.86 7.69 -3.38
CA ALA A 70 -13.51 8.46 -2.18
C ALA A 70 -14.50 9.61 -1.92
N ARG A 71 -14.86 10.38 -2.96
CA ARG A 71 -15.87 11.45 -2.86
C ARG A 71 -17.24 10.95 -2.45
N ARG A 72 -17.65 9.75 -2.87
CA ARG A 72 -18.91 9.14 -2.41
C ARG A 72 -18.86 8.66 -0.96
N ARG A 73 -17.68 8.16 -0.52
CA ARG A 73 -17.47 7.69 0.85
C ARG A 73 -17.43 8.82 1.87
N LEU A 74 -16.71 9.90 1.56
CA LEU A 74 -16.44 11.04 2.45
C LEU A 74 -16.75 12.36 1.76
N PRO A 75 -18.03 12.70 1.56
CA PRO A 75 -18.43 13.92 0.83
C PRO A 75 -17.99 15.22 1.51
N GLN A 76 -17.63 15.17 2.80
CA GLN A 76 -17.15 16.33 3.57
C GLN A 76 -15.63 16.58 3.41
N ALA A 77 -14.86 15.58 2.91
CA ALA A 77 -13.43 15.76 2.65
C ALA A 77 -13.18 16.27 1.22
N GLN A 78 -12.03 16.89 1.03
CA GLN A 78 -11.58 17.31 -0.29
C GLN A 78 -10.77 16.19 -0.95
N PHE A 79 -10.95 16.01 -2.27
CA PHE A 79 -10.22 15.03 -3.04
C PHE A 79 -9.74 15.62 -4.36
N ALA A 80 -8.44 15.42 -4.66
CA ALA A 80 -7.83 15.88 -5.89
C ALA A 80 -7.25 14.71 -6.69
N LEU A 81 -7.48 14.75 -8.01
CA LEU A 81 -6.92 13.78 -8.96
C LEU A 81 -5.50 14.22 -9.32
N ILE A 82 -4.53 13.77 -8.55
CA ILE A 82 -3.11 14.10 -8.73
C ILE A 82 -2.23 13.00 -8.14
N GLY A 83 -1.13 12.69 -8.82
CA GLY A 83 -0.09 11.79 -8.29
C GLY A 83 0.80 12.51 -7.26
N VAL A 84 1.38 11.76 -6.35
CA VAL A 84 2.27 12.31 -5.31
C VAL A 84 3.49 13.02 -5.90
N GLU A 85 3.98 12.57 -7.05
CA GLU A 85 5.14 13.13 -7.76
C GLU A 85 4.82 14.50 -8.36
N ASP A 86 3.55 14.75 -8.72
CA ASP A 86 3.07 16.01 -9.30
C ASP A 86 2.51 16.98 -8.26
N TRP A 87 2.43 16.57 -7.01
CA TRP A 87 1.84 17.36 -5.93
C TRP A 87 2.74 18.52 -5.51
N LYS A 88 2.35 19.74 -5.90
CA LYS A 88 3.13 20.98 -5.71
C LYS A 88 2.70 21.82 -4.51
N ASP A 89 1.62 21.44 -3.80
CA ASP A 89 1.16 22.17 -2.62
C ASP A 89 2.33 22.32 -1.61
N PRO A 90 2.69 23.54 -1.20
CA PRO A 90 3.80 23.77 -0.29
C PRO A 90 3.48 23.34 1.15
N GLY A 91 2.22 23.14 1.49
CA GLY A 91 1.75 23.03 2.86
C GLY A 91 1.57 24.41 3.52
N PRO A 92 1.71 24.51 4.85
CA PRO A 92 2.09 23.42 5.74
C PRO A 92 0.94 22.51 6.14
N PHE A 93 1.27 21.26 6.53
CA PHE A 93 0.34 20.25 7.02
C PHE A 93 0.73 19.78 8.43
N ASP A 94 -0.25 19.48 9.26
CA ASP A 94 -0.01 18.90 10.57
C ASP A 94 0.25 17.38 10.48
N VAL A 95 -0.42 16.71 9.53
CA VAL A 95 -0.20 15.29 9.29
C VAL A 95 -0.22 14.97 7.80
N ILE A 96 0.82 14.27 7.35
CA ILE A 96 0.89 13.66 6.02
C ILE A 96 0.86 12.14 6.21
N LEU A 97 -0.17 11.50 5.67
CA LEU A 97 -0.34 10.04 5.65
C LEU A 97 0.01 9.50 4.26
N ALA A 98 0.78 8.42 4.20
CA ALA A 98 1.02 7.63 2.99
C ALA A 98 0.87 6.14 3.31
N ASN A 99 -0.31 5.60 3.06
CA ASN A 99 -0.60 4.20 3.36
C ASN A 99 -0.62 3.33 2.10
N ALA A 100 0.28 2.36 2.01
CA ALA A 100 0.41 1.42 0.89
C ALA A 100 0.53 2.11 -0.49
N LEU A 101 1.20 3.26 -0.52
CA LEU A 101 1.47 4.05 -1.71
C LEU A 101 2.94 3.98 -2.13
N LEU A 102 3.86 4.28 -1.21
CA LEU A 102 5.25 4.61 -1.58
C LEU A 102 6.02 3.42 -2.16
N GLN A 103 5.62 2.18 -1.91
CA GLN A 103 6.20 1.02 -2.59
C GLN A 103 6.03 1.05 -4.13
N TRP A 104 5.25 1.98 -4.66
CA TRP A 104 5.03 2.20 -6.10
C TRP A 104 5.76 3.42 -6.64
N VAL A 105 6.31 4.24 -5.76
CA VAL A 105 6.97 5.51 -6.10
C VAL A 105 8.47 5.31 -6.01
N PRO A 106 9.24 5.69 -7.03
CA PRO A 106 10.70 5.64 -6.98
C PRO A 106 11.27 6.80 -6.15
N ASP A 107 12.59 6.73 -5.88
CA ASP A 107 13.38 7.82 -5.31
C ASP A 107 12.86 8.37 -3.97
N HIS A 108 12.74 7.48 -2.98
CA HIS A 108 12.40 7.88 -1.62
C HIS A 108 13.41 8.86 -1.00
N ALA A 109 14.66 8.84 -1.47
CA ALA A 109 15.71 9.74 -0.97
C ALA A 109 15.40 11.20 -1.26
N THR A 110 14.77 11.51 -2.38
CA THR A 110 14.30 12.85 -2.73
C THR A 110 12.90 13.13 -2.17
N LEU A 111 12.00 12.14 -2.26
CA LEU A 111 10.59 12.33 -1.90
C LEU A 111 10.39 12.56 -0.41
N LEU A 112 10.98 11.75 0.47
CA LEU A 112 10.71 11.84 1.91
C LEU A 112 11.16 13.17 2.52
N PRO A 113 12.35 13.72 2.22
CA PRO A 113 12.71 15.07 2.63
C PRO A 113 11.74 16.16 2.14
N ALA A 114 11.26 16.03 0.90
CA ALA A 114 10.29 16.98 0.35
C ALA A 114 8.93 16.90 1.07
N LEU A 115 8.49 15.71 1.50
CA LEU A 115 7.28 15.55 2.31
C LEU A 115 7.46 16.12 3.72
N VAL A 116 8.61 15.87 4.37
CA VAL A 116 8.92 16.46 5.68
C VAL A 116 8.93 17.98 5.61
N ALA A 117 9.47 18.57 4.55
CA ALA A 117 9.51 20.03 4.36
C ALA A 117 8.10 20.66 4.30
N LYS A 118 7.06 19.89 3.93
CA LYS A 118 5.66 20.34 3.87
C LYS A 118 4.93 20.24 5.21
N LEU A 119 5.56 19.70 6.27
CA LEU A 119 4.95 19.63 7.58
C LEU A 119 5.10 20.93 8.35
N GLU A 120 4.19 21.21 9.25
CA GLU A 120 4.38 22.20 10.32
C GLU A 120 5.46 21.73 11.31
N ALA A 121 5.98 22.65 12.10
CA ALA A 121 6.82 22.30 13.24
C ALA A 121 6.02 21.45 14.25
N GLY A 122 6.52 20.26 14.57
CA GLY A 122 5.78 19.28 15.37
C GLY A 122 4.77 18.45 14.60
N GLY A 123 4.62 18.68 13.29
CA GLY A 123 3.77 17.87 12.40
C GLY A 123 4.36 16.47 12.17
N ALA A 124 3.51 15.55 11.71
CA ALA A 124 3.83 14.14 11.55
C ALA A 124 3.77 13.64 10.11
N LEU A 125 4.81 12.92 9.68
CA LEU A 125 4.80 12.08 8.49
C LEU A 125 4.56 10.63 8.92
N ALA A 126 3.43 10.06 8.49
CA ALA A 126 3.01 8.70 8.81
C ALA A 126 3.02 7.83 7.55
N ILE A 127 3.88 6.84 7.50
CA ILE A 127 4.07 5.98 6.31
C ILE A 127 3.89 4.52 6.67
N GLN A 128 3.19 3.79 5.83
CA GLN A 128 3.13 2.33 5.87
C GLN A 128 3.30 1.77 4.46
N MET A 129 4.13 0.74 4.33
CA MET A 129 4.34 0.01 3.07
C MET A 129 4.32 -1.50 3.30
N PRO A 130 3.71 -2.30 2.39
CA PRO A 130 3.96 -3.73 2.33
C PRO A 130 5.45 -4.01 2.13
N ASP A 131 5.97 -4.98 2.90
CA ASP A 131 7.36 -5.42 2.86
C ASP A 131 7.42 -6.94 2.68
N ASN A 132 6.82 -7.41 1.59
CA ASN A 132 6.51 -8.82 1.37
C ASN A 132 7.01 -9.37 0.03
N LEU A 133 7.86 -8.65 -0.70
CA LEU A 133 8.38 -9.10 -2.01
C LEU A 133 9.22 -10.38 -1.91
N ASP A 134 9.84 -10.62 -0.75
CA ASP A 134 10.60 -11.84 -0.48
C ASP A 134 9.74 -12.98 0.09
N GLY A 135 8.44 -12.71 0.31
CA GLY A 135 7.49 -13.72 0.75
C GLY A 135 7.20 -14.76 -0.35
N PRO A 136 6.81 -16.01 0.05
CA PRO A 136 6.61 -17.10 -0.91
C PRO A 136 5.64 -16.73 -2.04
N ALA A 137 4.54 -16.05 -1.76
CA ALA A 137 3.57 -15.66 -2.79
C ALA A 137 4.21 -14.83 -3.92
N HIS A 138 5.02 -13.81 -3.59
CA HIS A 138 5.69 -12.99 -4.59
C HIS A 138 6.84 -13.71 -5.29
N GLN A 139 7.59 -14.58 -4.57
CA GLN A 139 8.60 -15.41 -5.20
C GLN A 139 7.99 -16.38 -6.22
N LEU A 140 6.84 -16.98 -5.88
CA LEU A 140 6.10 -17.86 -6.78
C LEU A 140 5.52 -17.14 -8.00
N MET A 141 5.09 -15.88 -7.87
CA MET A 141 4.70 -15.05 -9.04
C MET A 141 5.86 -14.95 -10.05
N ARG A 142 7.05 -14.56 -9.56
CA ARG A 142 8.25 -14.46 -10.41
C ARG A 142 8.68 -15.79 -11.00
N LYS A 143 8.69 -16.85 -10.19
CA LYS A 143 9.05 -18.20 -10.65
C LYS A 143 8.07 -18.72 -11.70
N THR A 144 6.77 -18.53 -11.52
CA THR A 144 5.75 -18.92 -12.49
C THR A 144 5.90 -18.11 -13.78
N ALA A 145 6.17 -16.82 -13.69
CA ALA A 145 6.40 -15.96 -14.85
C ALA A 145 7.61 -16.45 -15.68
N ALA A 146 8.72 -16.78 -15.02
CA ALA A 146 9.95 -17.20 -15.68
C ALA A 146 9.91 -18.62 -16.30
N SER A 147 8.93 -19.45 -15.94
CA SER A 147 8.95 -20.90 -16.26
C SER A 147 7.84 -21.36 -17.18
N GLY A 148 7.07 -20.47 -17.81
CA GLY A 148 5.96 -20.79 -18.71
C GLY A 148 6.19 -20.31 -20.14
N PRO A 149 5.26 -20.62 -21.05
CA PRO A 149 5.32 -20.14 -22.45
C PRO A 149 5.20 -18.62 -22.56
N TRP A 150 4.85 -17.95 -21.49
CA TRP A 150 4.72 -16.51 -21.32
C TRP A 150 5.99 -15.82 -20.80
N ALA A 151 7.11 -16.56 -20.63
CA ALA A 151 8.30 -16.02 -19.98
C ALA A 151 8.84 -14.73 -20.60
N ASP A 152 8.92 -14.69 -21.94
CA ASP A 152 9.38 -13.51 -22.66
C ASP A 152 8.41 -12.32 -22.51
N THR A 153 7.10 -12.58 -22.55
CA THR A 153 6.05 -11.56 -22.35
C THR A 153 6.07 -10.97 -20.95
N LEU A 154 6.45 -11.77 -19.93
CA LEU A 154 6.43 -11.38 -18.52
C LEU A 154 7.81 -10.97 -17.99
N ALA A 155 8.85 -10.92 -18.79
CA ALA A 155 10.21 -10.58 -18.36
C ALA A 155 10.25 -9.20 -17.64
N GLU A 156 9.63 -8.18 -18.23
CA GLU A 156 9.54 -6.84 -17.63
C GLU A 156 8.69 -6.83 -16.36
N ALA A 157 7.56 -7.53 -16.34
CA ALA A 157 6.70 -7.63 -15.17
C ALA A 157 7.43 -8.26 -13.97
N ALA A 158 8.26 -9.28 -14.21
CA ALA A 158 9.05 -9.94 -13.19
C ALA A 158 10.13 -9.02 -12.59
N ALA A 159 10.66 -8.08 -13.38
CA ALA A 159 11.68 -7.12 -12.99
C ALA A 159 11.10 -5.79 -12.47
N SER A 160 9.80 -5.52 -12.64
CA SER A 160 9.18 -4.20 -12.46
C SER A 160 9.08 -3.73 -11.00
N ARG A 161 9.24 -4.63 -10.02
CA ARG A 161 9.10 -4.28 -8.60
C ARG A 161 10.45 -4.32 -7.89
N THR A 162 10.84 -3.15 -7.38
CA THR A 162 12.00 -3.01 -6.51
C THR A 162 11.57 -3.18 -5.04
N PRO A 163 12.32 -3.89 -4.21
CA PRO A 163 12.12 -3.87 -2.77
C PRO A 163 12.14 -2.44 -2.22
N ILE A 164 11.38 -2.21 -1.17
CA ILE A 164 11.49 -0.97 -0.40
C ILE A 164 12.83 -0.95 0.35
N GLY A 165 13.26 0.22 0.79
CA GLY A 165 14.45 0.37 1.63
C GLY A 165 14.33 -0.36 2.97
N SER A 166 15.46 -0.59 3.61
CA SER A 166 15.53 -1.13 4.97
C SER A 166 15.08 -0.10 6.01
N ALA A 167 14.78 -0.57 7.22
CA ALA A 167 14.45 0.32 8.35
C ALA A 167 15.61 1.29 8.67
N ASP A 168 16.85 0.83 8.56
CA ASP A 168 18.05 1.64 8.80
C ASP A 168 18.23 2.75 7.76
N GLU A 169 18.00 2.44 6.47
CA GLU A 169 18.05 3.43 5.40
C GLU A 169 17.01 4.54 5.61
N TYR A 170 15.77 4.20 5.94
CA TYR A 170 14.72 5.20 6.20
C TYR A 170 14.99 5.99 7.47
N TYR A 171 15.47 5.34 8.54
CA TYR A 171 15.85 6.05 9.77
C TYR A 171 16.97 7.06 9.49
N THR A 172 18.01 6.65 8.77
CA THR A 172 19.14 7.49 8.40
C THR A 172 18.71 8.70 7.56
N LEU A 173 17.75 8.49 6.65
CA LEU A 173 17.22 9.54 5.79
C LEU A 173 16.38 10.58 6.57
N LEU A 174 15.52 10.11 7.49
CA LEU A 174 14.57 10.97 8.18
C LEU A 174 15.13 11.63 9.45
N ARG A 175 16.07 10.96 10.14
CA ARG A 175 16.59 11.43 11.44
C ARG A 175 17.18 12.85 11.43
N PRO A 176 17.92 13.29 10.40
CA PRO A 176 18.45 14.66 10.34
C PRO A 176 17.36 15.73 10.18
N LEU A 177 16.16 15.35 9.72
CA LEU A 177 15.06 16.26 9.34
C LEU A 177 13.97 16.31 10.41
N CYS A 178 13.97 15.36 11.34
CA CYS A 178 12.88 15.15 12.29
C CYS A 178 13.38 15.09 13.73
N ALA A 179 12.62 15.66 14.65
CA ALA A 179 12.89 15.61 16.08
C ALA A 179 12.78 14.18 16.63
N LYS A 180 11.82 13.40 16.08
CA LYS A 180 11.62 11.99 16.43
C LYS A 180 11.37 11.17 15.17
N VAL A 181 11.97 9.99 15.09
CA VAL A 181 11.70 9.01 14.04
C VAL A 181 11.50 7.66 14.71
N ASP A 182 10.37 7.04 14.45
CA ASP A 182 10.04 5.68 14.88
C ASP A 182 9.84 4.82 13.63
N VAL A 183 10.56 3.69 13.53
CA VAL A 183 10.48 2.76 12.41
C VAL A 183 10.30 1.37 12.96
N TRP A 184 9.23 0.68 12.53
CA TRP A 184 8.97 -0.68 13.00
C TRP A 184 8.38 -1.56 11.89
N ARG A 185 8.41 -2.86 12.10
CA ARG A 185 7.81 -3.86 11.23
C ARG A 185 6.75 -4.65 11.99
N THR A 186 5.60 -4.87 11.35
CA THR A 186 4.53 -5.74 11.87
C THR A 186 4.16 -6.75 10.81
N THR A 187 4.05 -8.02 11.18
CA THR A 187 3.49 -9.05 10.33
C THR A 187 2.04 -9.31 10.72
N TYR A 188 1.12 -9.00 9.80
CA TYR A 188 -0.29 -9.41 9.92
C TYR A 188 -0.45 -10.81 9.37
N TYR A 189 -1.27 -11.62 10.01
CA TYR A 189 -1.67 -12.92 9.49
C TYR A 189 -3.12 -12.83 9.07
N HIS A 190 -3.36 -12.79 7.76
CA HIS A 190 -4.71 -12.73 7.22
C HIS A 190 -5.27 -14.15 7.12
N ALA A 191 -6.32 -14.44 7.87
CA ALA A 191 -7.04 -15.71 7.81
C ALA A 191 -8.02 -15.65 6.64
N LEU A 192 -7.67 -16.30 5.53
CA LEU A 192 -8.43 -16.27 4.29
C LEU A 192 -9.18 -17.60 4.10
N ALA A 193 -10.51 -17.55 4.13
CA ALA A 193 -11.34 -18.71 3.79
C ALA A 193 -11.28 -18.99 2.28
N GLY A 194 -11.18 -20.27 1.89
CA GLY A 194 -11.14 -20.68 0.48
C GLY A 194 -9.76 -21.10 -0.03
N GLY A 195 -8.83 -21.37 0.89
CA GLY A 195 -7.54 -21.96 0.57
C GLY A 195 -6.65 -21.09 -0.32
N ALA A 196 -5.81 -21.72 -1.15
CA ALA A 196 -4.89 -21.03 -2.05
C ALA A 196 -5.58 -20.06 -3.02
N GLY A 197 -6.82 -20.37 -3.43
CA GLY A 197 -7.62 -19.49 -4.29
C GLY A 197 -7.86 -18.12 -3.67
N ALA A 198 -8.06 -18.03 -2.35
CA ALA A 198 -8.26 -16.77 -1.65
C ALA A 198 -6.98 -15.92 -1.64
N ILE A 199 -5.78 -16.53 -1.53
CA ILE A 199 -4.50 -15.83 -1.68
C ILE A 199 -4.36 -15.26 -3.10
N VAL A 200 -4.74 -16.03 -4.11
CA VAL A 200 -4.71 -15.56 -5.51
C VAL A 200 -5.64 -14.36 -5.69
N GLU A 201 -6.87 -14.43 -5.17
CA GLU A 201 -7.83 -13.31 -5.22
C GLU A 201 -7.30 -12.07 -4.49
N TRP A 202 -6.65 -12.24 -3.32
CA TRP A 202 -5.99 -11.15 -2.60
C TRP A 202 -5.00 -10.39 -3.51
N PHE A 203 -4.14 -11.13 -4.22
CA PHE A 203 -3.10 -10.54 -5.05
C PHE A 203 -3.57 -10.09 -6.43
N LYS A 204 -4.72 -10.54 -6.94
CA LYS A 204 -5.29 -10.03 -8.19
C LYS A 204 -5.55 -8.53 -8.16
N GLY A 205 -5.88 -7.99 -6.98
CA GLY A 205 -6.05 -6.55 -6.77
C GLY A 205 -4.74 -5.76 -6.62
N SER A 206 -3.57 -6.40 -6.65
CA SER A 206 -2.29 -5.75 -6.39
C SER A 206 -1.11 -6.42 -7.11
N GLY A 207 -0.42 -7.34 -6.45
CA GLY A 207 0.85 -7.93 -6.90
C GLY A 207 0.78 -8.74 -8.19
N LEU A 208 -0.37 -9.36 -8.50
CA LEU A 208 -0.55 -10.16 -9.73
C LEU A 208 -0.85 -9.32 -10.98
N ARG A 209 -1.29 -8.08 -10.84
CA ARG A 209 -1.70 -7.25 -11.98
C ARG A 209 -0.63 -7.13 -13.07
N PRO A 210 0.63 -6.80 -12.76
CA PRO A 210 1.67 -6.69 -13.79
C PRO A 210 1.87 -7.98 -14.60
N TYR A 211 1.58 -9.13 -13.99
CA TYR A 211 1.68 -10.44 -14.65
C TYR A 211 0.44 -10.79 -15.47
N LEU A 212 -0.74 -10.35 -15.07
CA LEU A 212 -1.99 -10.72 -15.72
C LEU A 212 -2.39 -9.80 -16.89
N GLU A 213 -2.04 -8.50 -16.80
CA GLU A 213 -2.40 -7.51 -17.81
C GLU A 213 -1.80 -7.81 -19.20
N PRO A 214 -0.52 -8.25 -19.35
CA PRO A 214 0.06 -8.54 -20.63
C PRO A 214 -0.43 -9.83 -21.29
N LEU A 215 -1.07 -10.74 -20.53
CA LEU A 215 -1.47 -12.07 -21.01
C LEU A 215 -2.85 -12.05 -21.68
N ASP A 216 -2.97 -12.81 -22.77
CA ASP A 216 -4.27 -13.17 -23.34
C ASP A 216 -5.09 -14.08 -22.43
N GLY A 217 -6.35 -14.37 -22.80
CA GLY A 217 -7.26 -15.13 -21.95
C GLY A 217 -6.77 -16.54 -21.61
N ALA A 218 -6.21 -17.27 -22.58
CA ALA A 218 -5.74 -18.64 -22.40
C ALA A 218 -4.46 -18.69 -21.55
N SER A 219 -3.48 -17.86 -21.87
CA SER A 219 -2.22 -17.72 -21.12
C SER A 219 -2.46 -17.26 -19.69
N ARG A 220 -3.41 -16.34 -19.48
CA ARG A 220 -3.80 -15.86 -18.16
C ARG A 220 -4.40 -16.97 -17.30
N MET A 221 -5.28 -17.79 -17.85
CA MET A 221 -5.86 -18.93 -17.14
C MET A 221 -4.79 -19.96 -16.76
N ALA A 222 -3.93 -20.33 -17.69
CA ALA A 222 -2.85 -21.29 -17.45
C ALA A 222 -1.82 -20.76 -16.45
N TYR A 223 -1.48 -19.46 -16.48
CA TYR A 223 -0.63 -18.83 -15.46
C TYR A 223 -1.26 -18.91 -14.08
N LEU A 224 -2.54 -18.53 -13.96
CA LEU A 224 -3.27 -18.55 -12.68
C LEU A 224 -3.39 -19.96 -12.13
N GLU A 225 -3.68 -20.95 -12.95
CA GLU A 225 -3.75 -22.37 -12.54
C GLU A 225 -2.41 -22.82 -11.95
N ARG A 226 -1.31 -22.58 -12.68
CA ARG A 226 0.03 -22.95 -12.23
C ARG A 226 0.47 -22.21 -10.97
N TYR A 227 0.20 -20.92 -10.89
CA TYR A 227 0.46 -20.11 -9.71
C TYR A 227 -0.35 -20.57 -8.51
N THR A 228 -1.65 -20.88 -8.70
CA THR A 228 -2.53 -21.36 -7.62
C THR A 228 -2.04 -22.70 -7.06
N ALA A 229 -1.62 -23.63 -7.91
CA ALA A 229 -1.04 -24.90 -7.45
C ALA A 229 0.23 -24.68 -6.61
N ALA A 230 1.15 -23.83 -7.07
CA ALA A 230 2.37 -23.50 -6.33
C ALA A 230 2.07 -22.79 -4.99
N VAL A 231 1.04 -21.92 -4.93
CA VAL A 231 0.59 -21.28 -3.70
C VAL A 231 -0.02 -22.30 -2.74
N ALA A 232 -0.76 -23.29 -3.22
CA ALA A 232 -1.33 -24.34 -2.36
C ALA A 232 -0.26 -25.15 -1.63
N ASP A 233 0.86 -25.44 -2.31
CA ASP A 233 2.01 -26.12 -1.70
C ASP A 233 2.71 -25.26 -0.63
N ALA A 234 2.80 -23.94 -0.86
CA ALA A 234 3.49 -23.01 0.03
C ALA A 234 2.64 -22.57 1.23
N TYR A 235 1.34 -22.62 1.11
CA TYR A 235 0.37 -22.20 2.13
C TYR A 235 -0.68 -23.30 2.34
N PRO A 236 -0.34 -24.35 3.11
CA PRO A 236 -1.28 -25.43 3.37
C PRO A 236 -2.51 -24.93 4.11
N ALA A 237 -3.67 -25.41 3.69
CA ALA A 237 -4.93 -25.07 4.34
C ALA A 237 -5.09 -25.79 5.68
N HIS A 238 -5.67 -25.11 6.65
CA HIS A 238 -6.15 -25.68 7.90
C HIS A 238 -7.34 -26.62 7.65
N PRO A 239 -7.74 -27.46 8.64
CA PRO A 239 -8.86 -28.41 8.47
C PRO A 239 -10.20 -27.75 8.09
N ASP A 240 -10.40 -26.49 8.41
CA ASP A 240 -11.58 -25.69 8.05
C ASP A 240 -11.48 -25.03 6.65
N GLY A 241 -10.42 -25.30 5.90
CA GLY A 241 -10.17 -24.72 4.59
C GLY A 241 -9.56 -23.30 4.61
N THR A 242 -9.27 -22.76 5.79
CA THR A 242 -8.62 -21.45 5.94
C THR A 242 -7.13 -21.55 5.69
N VAL A 243 -6.55 -20.51 5.06
CA VAL A 243 -5.10 -20.32 4.96
C VAL A 243 -4.68 -19.06 5.70
N LEU A 244 -3.52 -19.11 6.36
CA LEU A 244 -2.92 -17.92 6.96
C LEU A 244 -1.92 -17.31 6.00
N LEU A 245 -2.20 -16.10 5.52
CA LEU A 245 -1.29 -15.31 4.68
C LEU A 245 -0.49 -14.35 5.56
N PRO A 246 0.82 -14.62 5.81
CA PRO A 246 1.68 -13.65 6.48
C PRO A 246 1.87 -12.43 5.57
N PHE A 247 1.65 -11.24 6.11
CA PHE A 247 1.74 -10.00 5.36
C PHE A 247 2.56 -8.96 6.15
N PRO A 248 3.90 -9.02 6.06
CA PRO A 248 4.76 -8.05 6.72
C PRO A 248 4.62 -6.67 6.09
N ARG A 249 4.68 -5.66 6.96
CA ARG A 249 4.60 -4.25 6.60
C ARG A 249 5.64 -3.46 7.39
N LEU A 250 6.26 -2.49 6.73
CA LEU A 250 7.14 -1.50 7.34
C LEU A 250 6.32 -0.23 7.65
N PHE A 251 6.54 0.31 8.83
CA PHE A 251 5.90 1.51 9.34
C PHE A 251 6.93 2.56 9.70
N MET A 252 6.59 3.81 9.50
CA MET A 252 7.39 4.96 9.90
C MET A 252 6.48 6.05 10.44
N ALA A 253 6.83 6.60 11.61
CA ALA A 253 6.24 7.79 12.20
C ALA A 253 7.35 8.79 12.49
N ALA A 254 7.40 9.88 11.74
CA ALA A 254 8.44 10.91 11.88
C ALA A 254 7.79 12.24 12.26
N ILE A 255 8.32 12.89 13.29
CA ILE A 255 7.85 14.19 13.80
C ILE A 255 8.88 15.25 13.43
N ARG A 256 8.45 16.28 12.68
CA ARG A 256 9.30 17.39 12.27
C ARG A 256 9.71 18.29 13.43
#